data_df81175abfd9a017b5fdf5afc93464a7
#
_entry.id   df81175abfd9a017b5fdf5afc93464a7
#
_cell.length_a   1.000
_cell.length_b   1.000
_cell.length_c   1.000
_cell.angle_alpha   90.00
_cell.angle_beta   90.00
_cell.angle_gamma   90.00
#
_symmetry.space_group_name_H-M   'P 1'
#
loop_
_entity.id
_entity.type
_entity.pdbx_description
1 polymer ?
#
loop_
_entity_poly.entity_id
_entity_poly.type
_entity_poly.pdbx_seq_one_letter_code
_entity_poly.pdbx_strand_id
1 'polypeptide(L)'
;MNAKQIKILVVDDNPDTLEMLQRKLKSRDYVSYTAPDVDSAIKLLAHTAIDIILTDFKMPKFTGLDLIRHVQAQYPLIRVIMITGYPTIEGAVEAVKVGAQGYLSKPFTDEELFKAINEARQTQERTPQHLDNKPQYGLVGNSKAIQKVCDSIKKSTTNLATVLIQGESGTGKELVARAIHYHSKQSKAPFVPVNCGAIPETLLEAELFGYMKG
;
A
#
# COMPACT_ATOMS: atom_id res chain seq x y z
N MET A 1 -22.82 -2.16 23.98
CA MET A 1 -21.95 -1.36 23.10
C MET A 1 -22.51 -1.51 21.69
N ASN A 2 -23.13 -0.46 21.12
CA ASN A 2 -23.61 -0.52 19.75
C ASN A 2 -22.40 -0.66 18.81
N ALA A 3 -22.28 -1.80 18.15
CA ALA A 3 -21.29 -1.97 17.10
C ALA A 3 -21.54 -0.91 16.02
N LYS A 4 -20.55 -0.08 15.72
CA LYS A 4 -20.64 0.95 14.67
C LYS A 4 -21.05 0.26 13.36
N GLN A 5 -22.21 0.63 12.81
CA GLN A 5 -22.69 0.08 11.57
C GLN A 5 -21.80 0.52 10.42
N ILE A 6 -21.25 -0.42 9.65
CA ILE A 6 -20.31 -0.17 8.56
C ILE A 6 -21.05 0.40 7.35
N LYS A 7 -20.52 1.47 6.79
CA LYS A 7 -21.03 2.17 5.62
C LYS A 7 -20.22 1.82 4.39
N ILE A 8 -20.88 1.28 3.38
CA ILE A 8 -20.27 0.82 2.14
C ILE A 8 -20.82 1.63 0.96
N LEU A 9 -19.93 2.21 0.16
CA LEU A 9 -20.27 2.84 -1.10
C LEU A 9 -20.02 1.86 -2.25
N VAL A 10 -21.03 1.65 -3.08
CA VAL A 10 -20.92 0.86 -4.32
C VAL A 10 -20.88 1.80 -5.51
N VAL A 11 -19.88 1.63 -6.38
CA VAL A 11 -19.67 2.46 -7.56
C VAL A 11 -19.59 1.57 -8.80
N ASP A 12 -20.61 1.65 -9.65
CA ASP A 12 -20.73 0.82 -10.87
C ASP A 12 -21.67 1.56 -11.83
N ASP A 13 -21.37 1.58 -13.13
CA ASP A 13 -22.20 2.25 -14.12
C ASP A 13 -23.45 1.44 -14.51
N ASN A 14 -23.51 0.18 -14.12
CA ASN A 14 -24.66 -0.68 -14.33
C ASN A 14 -25.66 -0.62 -13.14
N PRO A 15 -26.89 -0.10 -13.35
CA PRO A 15 -27.88 0.03 -12.29
C PRO A 15 -28.29 -1.32 -11.68
N ASP A 16 -28.32 -2.39 -12.48
CA ASP A 16 -28.69 -3.73 -11.97
C ASP A 16 -27.62 -4.25 -11.00
N THR A 17 -26.34 -3.99 -11.27
CA THR A 17 -25.24 -4.32 -10.36
C THR A 17 -25.34 -3.54 -9.06
N LEU A 18 -25.64 -2.22 -9.13
CA LEU A 18 -25.84 -1.38 -7.95
C LEU A 18 -26.98 -1.93 -7.08
N GLU A 19 -28.13 -2.25 -7.67
CA GLU A 19 -29.28 -2.76 -6.95
C GLU A 19 -29.01 -4.15 -6.33
N MET A 20 -28.38 -5.04 -7.10
CA MET A 20 -28.00 -6.38 -6.63
C MET A 20 -27.08 -6.29 -5.43
N LEU A 21 -26.00 -5.51 -5.52
CA LEU A 21 -25.03 -5.34 -4.43
C LEU A 21 -25.67 -4.68 -3.21
N GLN A 22 -26.53 -3.68 -3.41
CA GLN A 22 -27.25 -3.03 -2.32
C GLN A 22 -28.15 -4.00 -1.56
N ARG A 23 -28.89 -4.89 -2.26
CA ARG A 23 -29.71 -5.94 -1.63
C ARG A 23 -28.84 -6.93 -0.83
N LYS A 24 -27.74 -7.38 -1.39
CA LYS A 24 -26.78 -8.30 -0.72
C LYS A 24 -26.20 -7.66 0.56
N LEU A 25 -25.76 -6.40 0.48
CA LEU A 25 -25.21 -5.69 1.62
C LEU A 25 -26.25 -5.48 2.73
N LYS A 26 -27.50 -5.12 2.35
CA LYS A 26 -28.60 -4.94 3.30
C LYS A 26 -28.97 -6.24 4.02
N SER A 27 -28.85 -7.40 3.36
CA SER A 27 -29.13 -8.71 3.99
C SER A 27 -28.18 -9.08 5.12
N ARG A 28 -27.07 -8.35 5.26
CA ARG A 28 -26.05 -8.52 6.32
C ARG A 28 -25.90 -7.26 7.18
N ASP A 29 -26.95 -6.42 7.25
CA ASP A 29 -27.01 -5.21 8.08
C ASP A 29 -25.97 -4.14 7.79
N TYR A 30 -25.37 -4.13 6.58
CA TYR A 30 -24.53 -3.02 6.14
C TYR A 30 -25.38 -1.83 5.67
N VAL A 31 -24.94 -0.61 5.98
CA VAL A 31 -25.49 0.61 5.37
C VAL A 31 -24.80 0.79 4.02
N SER A 32 -25.58 0.82 2.94
CA SER A 32 -25.04 0.95 1.58
C SER A 32 -25.50 2.23 0.90
N TYR A 33 -24.58 2.84 0.19
CA TYR A 33 -24.77 3.96 -0.71
C TYR A 33 -24.36 3.54 -2.12
N THR A 34 -24.94 4.17 -3.14
CA THR A 34 -24.63 3.85 -4.55
C THR A 34 -24.25 5.10 -5.31
N ALA A 35 -23.33 4.96 -6.25
CA ALA A 35 -22.97 6.01 -7.20
C ALA A 35 -22.77 5.38 -8.60
N PRO A 36 -23.33 5.98 -9.67
CA PRO A 36 -23.24 5.44 -11.02
C PRO A 36 -21.89 5.76 -11.71
N ASP A 37 -21.09 6.62 -11.13
CA ASP A 37 -19.80 7.06 -11.68
C ASP A 37 -18.87 7.63 -10.60
N VAL A 38 -17.62 7.89 -11.00
CA VAL A 38 -16.58 8.41 -10.10
C VAL A 38 -16.91 9.81 -9.58
N ASP A 39 -17.47 10.69 -10.42
CA ASP A 39 -17.82 12.07 -10.05
C ASP A 39 -18.89 12.08 -8.93
N SER A 40 -19.90 11.23 -9.08
CA SER A 40 -20.97 11.04 -8.08
C SER A 40 -20.43 10.45 -6.78
N ALA A 41 -19.52 9.49 -6.88
CA ALA A 41 -18.84 8.89 -5.73
C ALA A 41 -18.04 9.95 -4.95
N ILE A 42 -17.25 10.79 -5.62
CA ILE A 42 -16.47 11.86 -4.99
C ILE A 42 -17.37 12.87 -4.30
N LYS A 43 -18.48 13.28 -4.93
CA LYS A 43 -19.45 14.19 -4.29
C LYS A 43 -20.06 13.59 -3.03
N LEU A 44 -20.35 12.30 -3.03
CA LEU A 44 -20.91 11.61 -1.87
C LEU A 44 -19.88 11.51 -0.74
N LEU A 45 -18.63 11.22 -1.05
CA LEU A 45 -17.53 11.14 -0.08
C LEU A 45 -17.28 12.47 0.64
N ALA A 46 -17.54 13.61 -0.01
CA ALA A 46 -17.39 14.92 0.61
C ALA A 46 -18.38 15.17 1.76
N HIS A 47 -19.53 14.49 1.77
CA HIS A 47 -20.62 14.72 2.72
C HIS A 47 -21.01 13.51 3.55
N THR A 48 -20.46 12.33 3.23
CA THR A 48 -20.84 11.08 3.89
C THR A 48 -19.59 10.31 4.32
N ALA A 49 -19.51 9.99 5.60
CA ALA A 49 -18.44 9.11 6.08
C ALA A 49 -18.68 7.69 5.57
N ILE A 50 -17.76 7.16 4.78
CA ILE A 50 -17.76 5.81 4.21
C ILE A 50 -16.60 5.03 4.82
N ASP A 51 -16.80 3.75 5.11
CA ASP A 51 -15.77 2.88 5.66
C ASP A 51 -15.12 2.03 4.54
N ILE A 52 -15.93 1.55 3.56
CA ILE A 52 -15.46 0.69 2.46
C ILE A 52 -16.09 1.16 1.13
N ILE A 53 -15.33 1.10 0.06
CA ILE A 53 -15.81 1.30 -1.31
C ILE A 53 -15.69 -0.01 -2.09
N LEU A 54 -16.77 -0.38 -2.79
CA LEU A 54 -16.77 -1.41 -3.82
C LEU A 54 -16.87 -0.70 -5.16
N THR A 55 -15.86 -0.78 -6.02
CA THR A 55 -15.87 -0.07 -7.31
C THR A 55 -15.68 -1.00 -8.48
N ASP A 56 -16.44 -0.81 -9.55
CA ASP A 56 -16.12 -1.45 -10.83
C ASP A 56 -14.80 -0.90 -11.39
N PHE A 57 -14.13 -1.70 -12.20
CA PHE A 57 -12.90 -1.31 -12.90
C PHE A 57 -13.19 -0.38 -14.06
N LYS A 58 -14.17 -0.76 -14.92
CA LYS A 58 -14.50 -0.03 -16.15
C LYS A 58 -15.77 0.78 -15.95
N MET A 59 -15.62 2.08 -15.96
CA MET A 59 -16.73 3.03 -15.94
C MET A 59 -16.49 4.12 -16.99
N PRO A 60 -17.53 4.79 -17.51
CA PRO A 60 -17.41 5.91 -18.44
C PRO A 60 -16.60 7.06 -17.85
N LYS A 61 -15.76 7.71 -18.65
CA LYS A 61 -14.89 8.86 -18.32
C LYS A 61 -13.73 8.55 -17.40
N PHE A 62 -13.98 7.96 -16.21
CA PHE A 62 -12.97 7.64 -15.21
C PHE A 62 -13.08 6.17 -14.83
N THR A 63 -11.94 5.54 -14.58
CA THR A 63 -11.85 4.13 -14.17
C THR A 63 -11.92 3.98 -12.66
N GLY A 64 -12.17 2.75 -12.19
CA GLY A 64 -12.05 2.44 -10.77
C GLY A 64 -10.65 2.71 -10.20
N LEU A 65 -9.58 2.62 -11.03
CA LEU A 65 -8.23 2.98 -10.63
C LEU A 65 -8.10 4.48 -10.31
N ASP A 66 -8.78 5.34 -11.07
CA ASP A 66 -8.75 6.79 -10.83
C ASP A 66 -9.46 7.12 -9.51
N LEU A 67 -10.58 6.44 -9.23
CA LEU A 67 -11.25 6.54 -7.94
C LEU A 67 -10.34 6.09 -6.79
N ILE A 68 -9.65 4.94 -6.93
CA ILE A 68 -8.72 4.44 -5.90
C ILE A 68 -7.62 5.46 -5.64
N ARG A 69 -6.98 6.02 -6.69
CA ARG A 69 -5.93 7.05 -6.53
C ARG A 69 -6.45 8.26 -5.76
N HIS A 70 -7.65 8.74 -6.11
CA HIS A 70 -8.29 9.86 -5.42
C HIS A 70 -8.55 9.55 -3.95
N VAL A 71 -9.14 8.38 -3.67
CA VAL A 71 -9.48 7.95 -2.30
C VAL A 71 -8.22 7.78 -1.45
N GLN A 72 -7.16 7.17 -1.99
CA GLN A 72 -5.90 7.01 -1.26
C GLN A 72 -5.23 8.36 -0.92
N ALA A 73 -5.38 9.35 -1.80
CA ALA A 73 -4.81 10.69 -1.58
C ALA A 73 -5.60 11.52 -0.55
N GLN A 74 -6.95 11.45 -0.57
CA GLN A 74 -7.81 12.32 0.21
C GLN A 74 -8.45 11.64 1.43
N TYR A 75 -8.65 10.32 1.37
CA TYR A 75 -9.38 9.53 2.37
C TYR A 75 -8.64 8.23 2.71
N PRO A 76 -7.41 8.28 3.24
CA PRO A 76 -6.54 7.10 3.41
C PRO A 76 -7.09 6.02 4.36
N LEU A 77 -8.12 6.34 5.13
CA LEU A 77 -8.78 5.38 6.02
C LEU A 77 -9.88 4.56 5.33
N ILE A 78 -10.36 4.99 4.17
CA ILE A 78 -11.36 4.26 3.41
C ILE A 78 -10.69 3.09 2.69
N ARG A 79 -11.26 1.90 2.80
CA ARG A 79 -10.80 0.70 2.11
C ARG A 79 -11.48 0.57 0.77
N VAL A 80 -10.73 0.21 -0.27
CA VAL A 80 -11.31 0.06 -1.60
C VAL A 80 -11.11 -1.37 -2.09
N ILE A 81 -12.21 -2.01 -2.48
CA ILE A 81 -12.24 -3.32 -3.14
C ILE A 81 -12.66 -3.08 -4.58
N MET A 82 -11.83 -3.52 -5.51
CA MET A 82 -12.16 -3.48 -6.93
C MET A 82 -12.94 -4.72 -7.34
N ILE A 83 -14.03 -4.51 -8.07
CA ILE A 83 -14.85 -5.58 -8.64
C ILE A 83 -14.78 -5.44 -10.16
N THR A 84 -14.55 -6.52 -10.91
CA THR A 84 -14.40 -6.43 -12.38
C THR A 84 -14.95 -7.63 -13.11
N GLY A 85 -15.57 -7.39 -14.26
CA GLY A 85 -15.97 -8.43 -15.23
C GLY A 85 -14.82 -8.86 -16.17
N TYR A 86 -13.66 -8.19 -16.11
CA TYR A 86 -12.50 -8.47 -16.96
C TYR A 86 -11.27 -8.72 -16.09
N PRO A 87 -11.19 -9.89 -15.42
CA PRO A 87 -10.07 -10.17 -14.55
C PRO A 87 -8.81 -10.41 -15.39
N THR A 88 -7.77 -9.58 -15.16
CA THR A 88 -6.43 -9.78 -15.69
C THR A 88 -5.42 -9.74 -14.56
N ILE A 89 -4.30 -10.46 -14.70
CA ILE A 89 -3.25 -10.43 -13.69
C ILE A 89 -2.67 -9.02 -13.57
N GLU A 90 -2.46 -8.35 -14.70
CA GLU A 90 -1.95 -6.99 -14.77
C GLU A 90 -2.88 -6.00 -14.07
N GLY A 91 -4.19 -6.10 -14.31
CA GLY A 91 -5.20 -5.26 -13.67
C GLY A 91 -5.28 -5.46 -12.16
N ALA A 92 -5.19 -6.71 -11.69
CA ALA A 92 -5.15 -7.00 -10.26
C ALA A 92 -3.87 -6.43 -9.60
N VAL A 93 -2.70 -6.60 -10.24
CA VAL A 93 -1.43 -6.05 -9.76
C VAL A 93 -1.47 -4.52 -9.75
N GLU A 94 -2.03 -3.89 -10.78
CA GLU A 94 -2.16 -2.44 -10.83
C GLU A 94 -3.11 -1.91 -9.75
N ALA A 95 -4.27 -2.54 -9.55
CA ALA A 95 -5.20 -2.18 -8.50
C ALA A 95 -4.55 -2.20 -7.11
N VAL A 96 -3.79 -3.26 -6.79
CA VAL A 96 -3.05 -3.36 -5.53
C VAL A 96 -1.97 -2.27 -5.42
N LYS A 97 -1.21 -2.00 -6.50
CA LYS A 97 -0.18 -0.95 -6.52
C LYS A 97 -0.73 0.44 -6.26
N VAL A 98 -1.93 0.75 -6.75
CA VAL A 98 -2.58 2.04 -6.51
C VAL A 98 -3.35 2.11 -5.18
N GLY A 99 -3.41 1.00 -4.44
CA GLY A 99 -3.92 0.98 -3.07
C GLY A 99 -5.26 0.26 -2.87
N ALA A 100 -5.74 -0.55 -3.81
CA ALA A 100 -6.85 -1.46 -3.53
C ALA A 100 -6.46 -2.49 -2.47
N GLN A 101 -7.37 -2.74 -1.52
CA GLN A 101 -7.20 -3.75 -0.47
C GLN A 101 -7.80 -5.09 -0.85
N GLY A 102 -8.60 -5.13 -1.91
CA GLY A 102 -9.22 -6.35 -2.41
C GLY A 102 -9.49 -6.26 -3.90
N TYR A 103 -9.59 -7.42 -4.53
CA TYR A 103 -9.93 -7.57 -5.95
C TYR A 103 -10.88 -8.76 -6.09
N LEU A 104 -12.02 -8.55 -6.75
CA LEU A 104 -13.06 -9.55 -6.92
C LEU A 104 -13.49 -9.62 -8.39
N SER A 105 -13.51 -10.81 -8.96
CA SER A 105 -13.93 -11.04 -10.37
C SER A 105 -15.42 -11.32 -10.47
N LYS A 106 -16.12 -10.70 -11.41
CA LYS A 106 -17.50 -11.04 -11.79
C LYS A 106 -17.48 -12.27 -12.74
N PRO A 107 -18.33 -13.29 -12.56
CA PRO A 107 -19.32 -13.43 -11.49
C PRO A 107 -18.68 -13.89 -10.16
N PHE A 108 -19.24 -13.45 -9.04
CA PHE A 108 -18.80 -13.81 -7.69
C PHE A 108 -19.98 -14.30 -6.83
N THR A 109 -19.67 -15.12 -5.85
CA THR A 109 -20.62 -15.61 -4.86
C THR A 109 -20.78 -14.62 -3.71
N ASP A 110 -21.84 -14.78 -2.91
CA ASP A 110 -22.04 -13.99 -1.69
C ASP A 110 -20.92 -14.24 -0.69
N GLU A 111 -20.42 -15.46 -0.61
CA GLU A 111 -19.31 -15.82 0.28
C GLU A 111 -18.04 -15.07 -0.08
N GLU A 112 -17.69 -15.00 -1.37
CA GLU A 112 -16.50 -14.28 -1.85
C GLU A 112 -16.62 -12.77 -1.59
N LEU A 113 -17.80 -12.17 -1.84
CA LEU A 113 -18.06 -10.77 -1.57
C LEU A 113 -17.89 -10.44 -0.09
N PHE A 114 -18.54 -11.20 0.80
CA PHE A 114 -18.46 -10.93 2.23
C PHE A 114 -17.10 -11.29 2.84
N LYS A 115 -16.39 -12.26 2.28
CA LYS A 115 -15.01 -12.55 2.63
C LYS A 115 -14.11 -11.35 2.32
N ALA A 116 -14.20 -10.79 1.11
CA ALA A 116 -13.41 -9.62 0.71
C ALA A 116 -13.72 -8.39 1.61
N ILE A 117 -15.00 -8.16 1.93
CA ILE A 117 -15.41 -7.09 2.85
C ILE A 117 -14.84 -7.31 4.25
N ASN A 118 -14.89 -8.53 4.77
CA ASN A 118 -14.37 -8.85 6.11
C ASN A 118 -12.84 -8.72 6.16
N GLU A 119 -12.12 -9.13 5.12
CA GLU A 119 -10.67 -8.95 5.02
C GLU A 119 -10.28 -7.47 5.01
N ALA A 120 -10.97 -6.65 4.21
CA ALA A 120 -10.78 -5.21 4.19
C ALA A 120 -11.07 -4.57 5.55
N ARG A 121 -12.10 -5.04 6.25
CA ARG A 121 -12.48 -4.60 7.59
C ARG A 121 -11.44 -4.96 8.65
N GLN A 122 -10.95 -6.20 8.65
CA GLN A 122 -9.93 -6.64 9.62
C GLN A 122 -8.64 -5.84 9.48
N THR A 123 -8.32 -5.40 8.28
CA THR A 123 -7.22 -4.46 8.03
C THR A 123 -7.49 -3.11 8.69
N GLN A 124 -8.74 -2.67 8.81
CA GLN A 124 -9.14 -1.44 9.52
C GLN A 124 -9.09 -1.58 11.05
N GLU A 125 -9.54 -2.71 11.61
CA GLU A 125 -9.57 -2.96 13.06
C GLU A 125 -8.15 -3.15 13.64
N ARG A 126 -7.19 -3.56 12.84
CA ARG A 126 -5.77 -3.64 13.20
C ARG A 126 -5.06 -2.28 13.19
N THR A 127 -5.78 -1.19 12.94
CA THR A 127 -5.21 0.16 12.82
C THR A 127 -5.77 1.15 13.87
N PRO A 128 -5.42 1.05 15.17
CA PRO A 128 -5.34 2.24 16.01
C PRO A 128 -3.93 2.74 16.29
N GLN A 129 -2.85 2.08 15.82
CA GLN A 129 -1.50 2.50 16.21
C GLN A 129 -0.41 2.49 15.13
N HIS A 130 -0.70 2.16 13.84
CA HIS A 130 0.33 2.20 12.80
C HIS A 130 -0.20 2.80 11.49
N LEU A 131 -0.48 4.12 11.50
CA LEU A 131 -0.72 4.95 10.30
C LEU A 131 0.60 5.40 9.63
N ASP A 132 1.60 4.50 9.59
CA ASP A 132 2.86 4.74 8.87
C ASP A 132 3.28 3.50 8.07
N ASN A 133 2.35 2.90 7.30
CA ASN A 133 2.69 1.85 6.32
C ASN A 133 2.98 2.41 4.91
N LYS A 134 3.51 3.61 4.79
CA LYS A 134 4.48 3.88 3.73
C LYS A 134 5.66 2.95 4.00
N PRO A 135 6.22 2.25 2.96
CA PRO A 135 7.45 1.50 3.17
C PRO A 135 8.44 2.42 3.85
N GLN A 136 8.58 2.26 5.16
CA GLN A 136 9.45 3.12 5.93
C GLN A 136 10.85 2.77 5.45
N TYR A 137 11.53 3.74 4.85
CA TYR A 137 12.84 3.53 4.24
C TYR A 137 12.87 2.60 3.02
N GLY A 138 11.73 2.36 2.32
CA GLY A 138 11.66 1.41 1.21
C GLY A 138 11.63 -0.06 1.63
N LEU A 139 11.57 -0.36 2.94
CA LEU A 139 11.48 -1.72 3.47
C LEU A 139 10.02 -2.16 3.51
N VAL A 140 9.75 -3.35 2.97
CA VAL A 140 8.41 -3.95 2.94
C VAL A 140 8.28 -4.99 4.05
N GLY A 141 7.27 -4.85 4.92
CA GLY A 141 6.96 -5.82 5.97
C GLY A 141 6.51 -5.15 7.27
N ASN A 142 5.70 -5.89 8.04
CA ASN A 142 5.10 -5.44 9.31
C ASN A 142 5.52 -6.30 10.50
N SER A 143 6.50 -7.18 10.33
CA SER A 143 6.97 -8.01 11.44
C SER A 143 7.66 -7.17 12.51
N LYS A 144 7.63 -7.64 13.75
CA LYS A 144 8.39 -7.01 14.85
C LYS A 144 9.90 -6.91 14.53
N ALA A 145 10.42 -7.81 13.70
CA ALA A 145 11.82 -7.78 13.27
C ALA A 145 12.08 -6.59 12.32
N ILE A 146 11.22 -6.36 11.33
CA ILE A 146 11.32 -5.20 10.42
C ILE A 146 11.14 -3.88 11.19
N GLN A 147 10.23 -3.82 12.15
CA GLN A 147 10.05 -2.63 13.00
C GLN A 147 11.33 -2.29 13.78
N LYS A 148 12.00 -3.30 14.36
CA LYS A 148 13.31 -3.11 15.03
C LYS A 148 14.39 -2.60 14.05
N VAL A 149 14.39 -3.08 12.80
CA VAL A 149 15.31 -2.58 11.77
C VAL A 149 15.00 -1.11 11.46
N CYS A 150 13.75 -0.73 11.28
CA CYS A 150 13.35 0.67 11.05
C CYS A 150 13.76 1.59 12.22
N ASP A 151 13.58 1.15 13.47
CA ASP A 151 14.02 1.89 14.66
C ASP A 151 15.55 2.05 14.69
N SER A 152 16.29 1.01 14.29
CA SER A 152 17.75 1.08 14.19
C SER A 152 18.20 2.04 13.08
N ILE A 153 17.55 2.02 11.91
CA ILE A 153 17.80 3.01 10.84
C ILE A 153 17.60 4.42 11.38
N LYS A 154 16.45 4.70 12.03
CA LYS A 154 16.15 6.00 12.59
C LYS A 154 17.22 6.49 13.58
N LYS A 155 17.73 5.61 14.43
CA LYS A 155 18.83 5.93 15.37
C LYS A 155 20.13 6.21 14.62
N SER A 156 20.43 5.46 13.57
CA SER A 156 21.67 5.61 12.80
C SER A 156 21.71 6.87 11.93
N THR A 157 20.56 7.43 11.54
CA THR A 157 20.50 8.68 10.75
C THR A 157 20.86 9.94 11.55
N THR A 158 20.88 9.87 12.87
CA THR A 158 21.12 11.03 13.75
C THR A 158 22.59 11.25 14.08
N ASN A 159 23.48 10.27 13.83
CA ASN A 159 24.89 10.35 14.11
C ASN A 159 25.73 9.94 12.87
N LEU A 160 27.05 10.17 12.93
CA LEU A 160 28.01 9.83 11.86
C LEU A 160 28.82 8.57 12.18
N ALA A 161 28.39 7.76 13.13
CA ALA A 161 29.09 6.54 13.48
C ALA A 161 29.02 5.50 12.37
N THR A 162 30.08 4.70 12.24
CA THR A 162 30.11 3.55 11.33
C THR A 162 29.04 2.55 11.71
N VAL A 163 28.27 2.08 10.73
CA VAL A 163 27.18 1.12 10.92
C VAL A 163 27.54 -0.20 10.28
N LEU A 164 27.55 -1.28 11.08
CA LEU A 164 27.67 -2.64 10.61
C LEU A 164 26.29 -3.24 10.36
N ILE A 165 26.01 -3.69 9.13
CA ILE A 165 24.75 -4.34 8.74
C ILE A 165 25.04 -5.81 8.44
N GLN A 166 24.45 -6.72 9.24
CA GLN A 166 24.64 -8.16 9.11
C GLN A 166 23.33 -8.85 8.69
N GLY A 167 23.45 -9.92 7.93
CA GLY A 167 22.32 -10.73 7.47
C GLY A 167 22.71 -11.64 6.31
N GLU A 168 21.89 -12.62 6.01
CA GLU A 168 22.09 -13.55 4.89
C GLU A 168 22.03 -12.85 3.52
N SER A 169 22.50 -13.52 2.47
CA SER A 169 22.41 -12.99 1.11
C SER A 169 20.92 -12.78 0.74
N GLY A 170 20.62 -11.69 0.03
CA GLY A 170 19.25 -11.37 -0.42
C GLY A 170 18.32 -10.76 0.64
N THR A 171 18.74 -10.59 1.90
CA THR A 171 17.88 -10.03 2.97
C THR A 171 17.67 -8.51 2.92
N GLY A 172 18.19 -7.82 1.91
CA GLY A 172 17.99 -6.37 1.72
C GLY A 172 18.96 -5.47 2.49
N LYS A 173 20.16 -5.95 2.85
CA LYS A 173 21.20 -5.15 3.54
C LYS A 173 21.51 -3.83 2.83
N GLU A 174 21.57 -3.85 1.49
CA GLU A 174 21.80 -2.65 0.70
C GLU A 174 20.66 -1.63 0.82
N LEU A 175 19.41 -2.09 0.87
CA LEU A 175 18.26 -1.21 1.10
C LEU A 175 18.35 -0.50 2.46
N VAL A 176 18.79 -1.21 3.50
CA VAL A 176 19.04 -0.62 4.83
C VAL A 176 20.14 0.42 4.78
N ALA A 177 21.26 0.14 4.10
CA ALA A 177 22.36 1.09 3.95
C ALA A 177 21.93 2.37 3.20
N ARG A 178 21.21 2.22 2.08
CA ARG A 178 20.60 3.34 1.32
C ARG A 178 19.63 4.13 2.18
N ALA A 179 18.80 3.45 2.96
CA ALA A 179 17.85 4.09 3.87
C ALA A 179 18.56 4.97 4.91
N ILE A 180 19.63 4.48 5.54
CA ILE A 180 20.43 5.26 6.49
C ILE A 180 21.03 6.48 5.79
N HIS A 181 21.63 6.31 4.62
CA HIS A 181 22.28 7.42 3.88
C HIS A 181 21.28 8.51 3.52
N TYR A 182 20.20 8.15 2.79
CA TYR A 182 19.27 9.13 2.24
C TYR A 182 18.36 9.80 3.28
N HIS A 183 18.29 9.27 4.51
CA HIS A 183 17.55 9.91 5.62
C HIS A 183 18.50 10.56 6.65
N SER A 184 19.80 10.55 6.42
CA SER A 184 20.78 11.20 7.28
C SER A 184 21.03 12.66 6.86
N LYS A 185 21.83 13.38 7.66
CA LYS A 185 22.33 14.72 7.32
C LYS A 185 23.16 14.76 6.03
N GLN A 186 23.67 13.61 5.60
CA GLN A 186 24.49 13.46 4.39
C GLN A 186 23.68 13.02 3.15
N SER A 187 22.36 13.08 3.19
CA SER A 187 21.47 12.64 2.11
C SER A 187 21.73 13.27 0.74
N LYS A 188 22.40 14.42 0.70
CA LYS A 188 22.78 15.12 -0.54
C LYS A 188 24.15 14.66 -1.08
N ALA A 189 24.95 13.95 -0.29
CA ALA A 189 26.22 13.40 -0.73
C ALA A 189 26.01 12.15 -1.61
N PRO A 190 26.94 11.81 -2.50
CA PRO A 190 26.83 10.59 -3.30
C PRO A 190 26.89 9.34 -2.42
N PHE A 191 26.00 8.38 -2.68
CA PHE A 191 26.06 7.03 -2.11
C PHE A 191 26.90 6.15 -3.05
N VAL A 192 28.07 5.72 -2.59
CA VAL A 192 29.00 4.91 -3.37
C VAL A 192 29.04 3.48 -2.84
N PRO A 193 28.33 2.52 -3.46
CA PRO A 193 28.42 1.12 -3.08
C PRO A 193 29.71 0.50 -3.63
N VAL A 194 30.46 -0.17 -2.77
CA VAL A 194 31.67 -0.91 -3.15
C VAL A 194 31.48 -2.39 -2.85
N ASN A 195 31.58 -3.23 -3.88
CA ASN A 195 31.55 -4.68 -3.71
C ASN A 195 32.98 -5.22 -3.50
N CYS A 196 33.42 -5.29 -2.26
CA CYS A 196 34.75 -5.75 -1.92
C CYS A 196 35.06 -7.18 -2.39
N GLY A 197 34.05 -8.04 -2.51
CA GLY A 197 34.23 -9.41 -3.01
C GLY A 197 34.49 -9.50 -4.51
N ALA A 198 34.23 -8.43 -5.28
CA ALA A 198 34.51 -8.35 -6.72
C ALA A 198 35.84 -7.65 -7.04
N ILE A 199 36.53 -7.06 -6.05
CA ILE A 199 37.80 -6.36 -6.22
C ILE A 199 38.94 -7.32 -5.90
N PRO A 200 39.94 -7.49 -6.77
CA PRO A 200 41.15 -8.24 -6.44
C PRO A 200 41.84 -7.67 -5.18
N GLU A 201 42.34 -8.54 -4.30
CA GLU A 201 42.99 -8.12 -3.05
C GLU A 201 44.08 -7.06 -3.26
N THR A 202 44.84 -7.17 -4.35
CA THR A 202 45.93 -6.24 -4.71
C THR A 202 45.48 -4.83 -5.05
N LEU A 203 44.18 -4.64 -5.38
CA LEU A 203 43.59 -3.34 -5.75
C LEU A 203 42.67 -2.78 -4.67
N LEU A 204 42.29 -3.61 -3.69
CA LEU A 204 41.31 -3.25 -2.68
C LEU A 204 41.69 -2.01 -1.87
N GLU A 205 42.97 -1.91 -1.48
CA GLU A 205 43.50 -0.79 -0.71
C GLU A 205 43.48 0.51 -1.53
N ALA A 206 43.88 0.43 -2.80
CA ALA A 206 43.87 1.58 -3.71
C ALA A 206 42.45 2.08 -4.04
N GLU A 207 41.50 1.17 -4.21
CA GLU A 207 40.10 1.51 -4.48
C GLU A 207 39.40 2.10 -3.24
N LEU A 208 39.73 1.63 -2.03
CA LEU A 208 39.09 2.13 -0.79
C LEU A 208 39.73 3.43 -0.28
N PHE A 209 41.04 3.59 -0.40
CA PHE A 209 41.78 4.70 0.21
C PHE A 209 42.45 5.61 -0.82
N GLY A 210 42.39 5.24 -2.10
CA GLY A 210 43.06 5.97 -3.17
C GLY A 210 44.55 5.68 -3.22
N TYR A 211 45.22 6.23 -4.23
CA TYR A 211 46.69 6.17 -4.37
C TYR A 211 47.24 7.56 -4.73
N MET A 212 48.43 7.84 -4.24
CA MET A 212 49.13 9.04 -4.66
C MET A 212 49.76 8.79 -6.03
N LYS A 213 49.57 9.71 -6.99
CA LYS A 213 50.34 9.73 -8.23
C LYS A 213 51.79 10.05 -7.86
N GLY A 214 52.67 9.08 -8.03
CA GLY A 214 54.12 9.28 -8.03
C GLY A 214 54.61 9.98 -9.30
#